data_00e9c58fa21cb221060e88fd985f3549
#
_entry.id   00e9c58fa21cb221060e88fd985f3549
#
_cell.length_a   1.000
_cell.length_b   1.000
_cell.length_c   1.000
_cell.angle_alpha   90.00
_cell.angle_beta   90.00
_cell.angle_gamma   90.00
#
_symmetry.space_group_name_H-M   'P 1'
#
loop_
_entity.id
_entity.type
_entity.pdbx_description
1 polymer ?
#
loop_
_entity_poly.entity_id
_entity_poly.type
_entity_poly.pdbx_seq_one_letter_code
_entity_poly.pdbx_strand_id
1 'polypeptide(L)'
;MFKKILLYIIIIYSRGNYFQFFSWYLGDSQMIIEDAFSLSLHSSLPMFLAIFLIHIFYYPKINKDHASVISFPPIIFLFFTNSGFFISTLNLYFLKLYNVPEFLNVLRSYEIGLLLIISALIIFTISINTFNKVGENPIPTSSTTQIISGSIYKYTRNPMYLAMLILQAGIGMSLS
;
A
#
# COMPACT_ATOMS: atom_id res chain seq x y z
N MET A 1 10.57 17.74 15.81
CA MET A 1 11.69 16.82 15.51
C MET A 1 11.43 15.42 16.09
N PHE A 2 11.19 15.27 17.39
CA PHE A 2 10.99 13.97 18.06
C PHE A 2 9.89 13.09 17.42
N LYS A 3 8.70 13.64 17.11
CA LYS A 3 7.58 12.90 16.48
C LYS A 3 7.96 12.27 15.12
N LYS A 4 8.77 12.96 14.31
CA LYS A 4 9.24 12.42 13.02
C LYS A 4 10.23 11.27 13.22
N ILE A 5 11.14 11.43 14.17
CA ILE A 5 12.14 10.39 14.50
C ILE A 5 11.43 9.12 15.00
N LEU A 6 10.48 9.26 15.93
CA LEU A 6 9.69 8.14 16.43
C LEU A 6 8.95 7.42 15.31
N LEU A 7 8.33 8.18 14.40
CA LEU A 7 7.61 7.61 13.25
C LEU A 7 8.55 6.81 12.34
N TYR A 8 9.75 7.35 12.03
CA TYR A 8 10.73 6.62 11.23
C TYR A 8 11.20 5.34 11.92
N ILE A 9 11.44 5.37 13.24
CA ILE A 9 11.81 4.18 14.01
C ILE A 9 10.73 3.11 13.91
N ILE A 10 9.46 3.47 14.08
CA ILE A 10 8.33 2.53 13.99
C ILE A 10 8.24 1.92 12.58
N ILE A 11 8.37 2.74 11.53
CA ILE A 11 8.31 2.27 10.15
C ILE A 11 9.47 1.33 9.83
N ILE A 12 10.70 1.68 10.23
CA ILE A 12 11.88 0.85 9.98
C ILE A 12 11.77 -0.48 10.73
N TYR A 13 11.36 -0.44 12.00
CA TYR A 13 11.12 -1.64 12.80
C TYR A 13 10.07 -2.57 12.16
N SER A 14 8.91 -2.02 11.79
CA SER A 14 7.86 -2.81 11.14
C SER A 14 8.31 -3.39 9.80
N ARG A 15 9.08 -2.64 9.02
CA ARG A 15 9.63 -3.11 7.74
C ARG A 15 10.63 -4.25 7.91
N GLY A 16 11.50 -4.20 8.91
CA GLY A 16 12.42 -5.29 9.22
C GLY A 16 11.69 -6.58 9.55
N ASN A 17 10.64 -6.49 10.37
CA ASN A 17 9.82 -7.63 10.72
C ASN A 17 9.03 -8.19 9.51
N TYR A 18 8.51 -7.32 8.63
CA TYR A 18 7.88 -7.77 7.39
C TYR A 18 8.84 -8.52 6.48
N PHE A 19 10.08 -8.06 6.37
CA PHE A 19 11.09 -8.75 5.59
C PHE A 19 11.35 -10.17 6.12
N GLN A 20 11.48 -10.33 7.43
CA GLN A 20 11.64 -11.65 8.05
C GLN A 20 10.41 -12.55 7.84
N PHE A 21 9.20 -11.98 7.97
CA PHE A 21 7.97 -12.73 7.70
C PHE A 21 7.90 -13.20 6.24
N PHE A 22 8.21 -12.34 5.28
CA PHE A 22 8.20 -12.72 3.86
C PHE A 22 9.26 -13.75 3.54
N SER A 23 10.43 -13.70 4.15
CA SER A 23 11.44 -14.74 4.03
C SER A 23 10.93 -16.09 4.50
N TRP A 24 10.22 -16.13 5.62
CA TRP A 24 9.55 -17.35 6.09
C TRP A 24 8.44 -17.78 5.12
N TYR A 25 7.57 -16.88 4.72
CA TYR A 25 6.42 -17.17 3.85
C TYR A 25 6.84 -17.73 2.49
N LEU A 26 7.93 -17.23 1.92
CA LEU A 26 8.50 -17.71 0.67
C LEU A 26 9.34 -19.00 0.82
N GLY A 27 9.45 -19.53 2.02
CA GLY A 27 10.18 -20.79 2.28
C GLY A 27 11.68 -20.64 2.51
N ASP A 28 12.21 -19.43 2.57
CA ASP A 28 13.64 -19.16 2.79
C ASP A 28 14.05 -19.26 4.27
N SER A 29 13.10 -19.35 5.18
CA SER A 29 13.32 -19.39 6.63
C SER A 29 12.70 -20.63 7.26
N GLN A 30 13.41 -21.23 8.23
CA GLN A 30 12.91 -22.36 9.03
C GLN A 30 12.05 -21.93 10.22
N MET A 31 11.51 -20.74 10.20
CA MET A 31 10.66 -20.20 11.24
C MET A 31 9.38 -21.04 11.38
N ILE A 32 8.97 -21.32 12.62
CA ILE A 32 7.70 -22.00 12.90
C ILE A 32 6.54 -20.98 12.81
N ILE A 33 5.31 -21.50 12.63
CA ILE A 33 4.13 -20.64 12.39
C ILE A 33 3.82 -19.71 13.56
N GLU A 34 4.10 -20.13 14.79
CA GLU A 34 3.91 -19.34 16.01
C GLU A 34 4.82 -18.11 16.01
N ASP A 35 6.08 -18.28 15.63
CA ASP A 35 7.05 -17.20 15.53
C ASP A 35 6.69 -16.25 14.37
N ALA A 36 6.25 -16.79 13.23
CA ALA A 36 5.78 -16.02 12.11
C ALA A 36 4.54 -15.17 12.47
N PHE A 37 3.60 -15.74 13.22
CA PHE A 37 2.44 -15.01 13.74
C PHE A 37 2.85 -13.90 14.70
N SER A 38 3.72 -14.21 15.68
CA SER A 38 4.27 -13.24 16.61
C SER A 38 4.95 -12.08 15.87
N LEU A 39 5.78 -12.40 14.89
CA LEU A 39 6.49 -11.41 14.05
C LEU A 39 5.53 -10.53 13.27
N SER A 40 4.46 -11.11 12.72
CA SER A 40 3.40 -10.36 12.03
C SER A 40 2.68 -9.38 12.95
N LEU A 41 2.34 -9.80 14.18
CA LEU A 41 1.75 -8.91 15.18
C LEU A 41 2.68 -7.74 15.53
N HIS A 42 3.96 -8.04 15.79
CA HIS A 42 4.97 -7.03 16.10
C HIS A 42 5.25 -6.07 14.94
N SER A 43 4.91 -6.47 13.71
CA SER A 43 5.01 -5.59 12.53
C SER A 43 3.73 -4.77 12.34
N SER A 44 2.59 -5.45 12.38
CA SER A 44 1.31 -4.88 11.97
C SER A 44 0.77 -3.86 12.97
N LEU A 45 0.86 -4.14 14.27
CA LEU A 45 0.35 -3.24 15.31
C LEU A 45 1.11 -1.90 15.35
N PRO A 46 2.45 -1.88 15.35
CA PRO A 46 3.19 -0.61 15.26
C PRO A 46 2.93 0.12 13.93
N MET A 47 2.75 -0.60 12.82
CA MET A 47 2.44 0.04 11.54
C MET A 47 1.05 0.70 11.56
N PHE A 48 0.02 0.05 12.13
CA PHE A 48 -1.28 0.69 12.33
C PHE A 48 -1.18 1.93 13.21
N LEU A 49 -0.39 1.87 14.27
CA LEU A 49 -0.13 3.04 15.11
C LEU A 49 0.56 4.16 14.32
N ALA A 50 1.56 3.83 13.49
CA ALA A 50 2.24 4.79 12.63
C ALA A 50 1.26 5.45 11.64
N ILE A 51 0.41 4.67 10.98
CA ILE A 51 -0.63 5.16 10.06
C ILE A 51 -1.58 6.13 10.80
N PHE A 52 -2.04 5.75 11.98
CA PHE A 52 -2.91 6.59 12.81
C PHE A 52 -2.24 7.90 13.22
N LEU A 53 -0.98 7.84 13.65
CA LEU A 53 -0.21 9.04 14.01
C LEU A 53 0.05 9.96 12.81
N ILE A 54 0.32 9.39 11.63
CA ILE A 54 0.44 10.16 10.39
C ILE A 54 -0.87 10.87 10.10
N HIS A 55 -1.99 10.16 10.20
CA HIS A 55 -3.30 10.74 9.93
C HIS A 55 -3.63 11.90 10.88
N ILE A 56 -3.34 11.78 12.17
CA ILE A 56 -3.64 12.83 13.16
C ILE A 56 -2.67 14.01 13.05
N PHE A 57 -1.38 13.77 12.94
CA PHE A 57 -0.35 14.81 13.12
C PHE A 57 0.19 15.41 11.84
N TYR A 58 0.14 14.66 10.73
CA TYR A 58 0.75 15.09 9.47
C TYR A 58 -0.27 15.31 8.36
N TYR A 59 -1.49 14.84 8.54
CA TYR A 59 -2.51 15.08 7.55
C TYR A 59 -2.83 16.58 7.52
N PRO A 60 -2.74 17.24 6.36
CA PRO A 60 -3.00 18.67 6.27
C PRO A 60 -4.46 18.94 6.61
N LYS A 61 -4.68 19.76 7.63
CA LYS A 61 -6.01 20.28 7.95
C LYS A 61 -6.48 21.10 6.76
N ILE A 62 -7.75 20.97 6.44
CA ILE A 62 -8.43 21.64 5.33
C ILE A 62 -8.09 23.13 5.34
N ASN A 63 -7.46 23.60 4.27
CA ASN A 63 -7.35 25.02 3.99
C ASN A 63 -8.46 25.41 3.02
N LYS A 64 -8.92 26.66 3.03
CA LYS A 64 -10.01 27.16 2.18
C LYS A 64 -9.77 26.98 0.68
N ASP A 65 -8.50 26.77 0.30
CA ASP A 65 -8.05 26.68 -1.09
C ASP A 65 -7.92 25.23 -1.62
N HIS A 66 -8.27 24.23 -0.81
CA HIS A 66 -8.11 22.82 -1.19
C HIS A 66 -9.42 22.06 -1.05
N ALA A 67 -9.64 21.09 -1.97
CA ALA A 67 -10.72 20.14 -1.84
C ALA A 67 -10.60 19.36 -0.52
N SER A 68 -11.73 19.07 0.10
CA SER A 68 -11.80 18.23 1.30
C SER A 68 -11.34 16.83 0.95
N VAL A 69 -10.13 16.47 1.30
CA VAL A 69 -9.56 15.11 1.11
C VAL A 69 -9.67 14.38 2.44
N ILE A 70 -10.39 13.27 2.47
CA ILE A 70 -10.64 12.48 3.70
C ILE A 70 -9.35 11.83 4.21
N SER A 71 -8.49 11.37 3.30
CA SER A 71 -7.20 10.78 3.64
C SER A 71 -6.21 10.88 2.49
N PHE A 72 -4.91 10.85 2.83
CA PHE A 72 -3.83 10.85 1.85
C PHE A 72 -3.70 9.47 1.20
N PRO A 73 -3.78 9.33 -0.14
CA PRO A 73 -3.85 8.03 -0.81
C PRO A 73 -2.73 7.05 -0.46
N PRO A 74 -1.45 7.45 -0.33
CA PRO A 74 -0.40 6.54 0.14
C PRO A 74 -0.65 5.96 1.54
N ILE A 75 -1.32 6.70 2.42
CA ILE A 75 -1.68 6.21 3.76
C ILE A 75 -2.78 5.17 3.65
N ILE A 76 -3.78 5.40 2.80
CA ILE A 76 -4.84 4.43 2.52
C ILE A 76 -4.23 3.15 1.94
N PHE A 77 -3.32 3.27 0.99
CA PHE A 77 -2.60 2.14 0.42
C PHE A 77 -1.85 1.34 1.49
N LEU A 78 -1.09 2.01 2.35
CA LEU A 78 -0.39 1.36 3.47
C LEU A 78 -1.34 0.68 4.44
N PHE A 79 -2.48 1.30 4.74
CA PHE A 79 -3.50 0.73 5.61
C PHE A 79 -4.06 -0.57 5.05
N PHE A 80 -4.47 -0.59 3.77
CA PHE A 80 -5.00 -1.80 3.15
C PHE A 80 -3.96 -2.90 3.00
N THR A 81 -2.72 -2.56 2.62
CA THR A 81 -1.62 -3.52 2.53
C THR A 81 -1.35 -4.16 3.88
N ASN A 82 -1.26 -3.35 4.94
CA ASN A 82 -1.02 -3.83 6.30
C ASN A 82 -2.21 -4.64 6.83
N SER A 83 -3.43 -4.25 6.52
CA SER A 83 -4.65 -4.99 6.91
C SER A 83 -4.71 -6.35 6.22
N GLY A 84 -4.43 -6.41 4.91
CA GLY A 84 -4.38 -7.66 4.17
C GLY A 84 -3.36 -8.63 4.75
N PHE A 85 -2.16 -8.14 5.03
CA PHE A 85 -1.09 -8.89 5.67
C PHE A 85 -1.50 -9.42 7.05
N PHE A 86 -2.08 -8.58 7.90
CA PHE A 86 -2.54 -8.95 9.23
C PHE A 86 -3.66 -10.00 9.19
N ILE A 87 -4.67 -9.81 8.32
CA ILE A 87 -5.78 -10.74 8.15
C ILE A 87 -5.28 -12.07 7.60
N SER A 88 -4.37 -12.07 6.63
CA SER A 88 -3.77 -13.29 6.08
C SER A 88 -3.07 -14.09 7.18
N THR A 89 -2.32 -13.43 8.05
CA THR A 89 -1.63 -14.09 9.16
C THR A 89 -2.61 -14.63 10.21
N LEU A 90 -3.67 -13.90 10.54
CA LEU A 90 -4.74 -14.39 11.41
C LEU A 90 -5.40 -15.63 10.81
N ASN A 91 -5.64 -15.65 9.50
CA ASN A 91 -6.20 -16.81 8.82
C ASN A 91 -5.26 -18.01 8.89
N LEU A 92 -3.98 -17.83 8.61
CA LEU A 92 -2.99 -18.90 8.67
C LEU A 92 -2.89 -19.53 10.07
N TYR A 93 -2.94 -18.71 11.11
CA TYR A 93 -2.74 -19.18 12.48
C TYR A 93 -4.02 -19.69 13.15
N PHE A 94 -5.12 -18.92 13.09
CA PHE A 94 -6.35 -19.22 13.84
C PHE A 94 -7.44 -19.86 12.99
N LEU A 95 -7.77 -19.28 11.86
CA LEU A 95 -8.96 -19.68 11.11
C LEU A 95 -8.71 -20.88 10.21
N LYS A 96 -7.49 -21.01 9.70
CA LYS A 96 -7.04 -22.11 8.81
C LYS A 96 -7.98 -22.33 7.62
N LEU A 97 -8.56 -21.23 7.09
CA LEU A 97 -9.46 -21.25 5.95
C LEU A 97 -8.63 -21.27 4.65
N TYR A 98 -8.03 -22.42 4.36
CA TYR A 98 -7.16 -22.57 3.18
C TYR A 98 -7.90 -22.98 1.91
N ASN A 99 -9.13 -23.46 2.05
CA ASN A 99 -9.92 -23.93 0.91
C ASN A 99 -10.60 -22.76 0.22
N VAL A 100 -9.91 -22.18 -0.72
CA VAL A 100 -10.49 -21.20 -1.63
C VAL A 100 -11.19 -21.95 -2.77
N PRO A 101 -12.41 -21.54 -3.20
CA PRO A 101 -13.06 -22.13 -4.36
C PRO A 101 -12.13 -22.14 -5.58
N GLU A 102 -12.15 -23.23 -6.37
CA GLU A 102 -11.22 -23.45 -7.49
C GLU A 102 -11.21 -22.30 -8.51
N PHE A 103 -12.36 -21.67 -8.75
CA PHE A 103 -12.46 -20.55 -9.68
C PHE A 103 -11.64 -19.31 -9.23
N LEU A 104 -11.28 -19.21 -7.94
CA LEU A 104 -10.43 -18.15 -7.42
C LEU A 104 -8.93 -18.49 -7.52
N ASN A 105 -8.56 -19.69 -7.96
CA ASN A 105 -7.15 -20.04 -8.12
C ASN A 105 -6.42 -19.16 -9.15
N VAL A 106 -7.15 -18.57 -10.10
CA VAL A 106 -6.60 -17.56 -11.01
C VAL A 106 -6.03 -16.33 -10.27
N LEU A 107 -6.57 -16.03 -9.07
CA LEU A 107 -6.08 -14.94 -8.22
C LEU A 107 -4.76 -15.27 -7.52
N ARG A 108 -4.30 -16.51 -7.62
CA ARG A 108 -3.02 -17.00 -7.08
C ARG A 108 -1.97 -17.17 -8.17
N SER A 109 -1.92 -16.25 -9.11
CA SER A 109 -0.95 -16.30 -10.21
C SER A 109 0.14 -15.25 -10.01
N TYR A 110 1.35 -15.72 -9.73
CA TYR A 110 2.53 -14.87 -9.63
C TYR A 110 2.76 -14.05 -10.92
N GLU A 111 2.60 -14.69 -12.09
CA GLU A 111 2.82 -14.07 -13.39
C GLU A 111 1.84 -12.93 -13.64
N ILE A 112 0.55 -13.17 -13.37
CA ILE A 112 -0.49 -12.14 -13.51
C ILE A 112 -0.24 -11.02 -12.48
N GLY A 113 0.10 -11.39 -11.24
CA GLY A 113 0.46 -10.44 -10.21
C GLY A 113 1.61 -9.54 -10.62
N LEU A 114 2.68 -10.10 -11.15
CA LEU A 114 3.84 -9.35 -11.65
C LEU A 114 3.49 -8.42 -12.81
N LEU A 115 2.68 -8.88 -13.77
CA LEU A 115 2.20 -8.04 -14.87
C LEU A 115 1.37 -6.85 -14.38
N LEU A 116 0.52 -7.05 -13.37
CA LEU A 116 -0.24 -5.98 -12.74
C LEU A 116 0.68 -4.97 -12.03
N ILE A 117 1.69 -5.45 -11.30
CA ILE A 117 2.67 -4.58 -10.64
C ILE A 117 3.39 -3.70 -11.66
N ILE A 118 3.91 -4.30 -12.74
CA ILE A 118 4.61 -3.57 -13.81
C ILE A 118 3.66 -2.54 -14.44
N SER A 119 2.44 -2.95 -14.77
CA SER A 119 1.41 -2.06 -15.36
C SER A 119 1.10 -0.88 -14.44
N ALA A 120 0.95 -1.12 -13.14
CA ALA A 120 0.72 -0.09 -12.14
C ALA A 120 1.87 0.92 -12.08
N LEU A 121 3.10 0.45 -12.08
CA LEU A 121 4.29 1.33 -12.07
C LEU A 121 4.38 2.20 -13.33
N ILE A 122 4.04 1.64 -14.49
CA ILE A 122 3.97 2.39 -15.76
C ILE A 122 2.92 3.49 -15.67
N ILE A 123 1.69 3.14 -15.27
CA ILE A 123 0.57 4.09 -15.12
C ILE A 123 0.95 5.21 -14.13
N PHE A 124 1.54 4.85 -13.01
CA PHE A 124 1.95 5.79 -11.98
C PHE A 124 3.02 6.77 -12.50
N THR A 125 4.03 6.24 -13.19
CA THR A 125 5.11 7.03 -13.78
C THR A 125 4.58 8.00 -14.86
N ILE A 126 3.72 7.51 -15.77
CA ILE A 126 3.09 8.36 -16.78
C ILE A 126 2.26 9.47 -16.13
N SER A 127 1.54 9.14 -15.06
CA SER A 127 0.70 10.11 -14.33
C SER A 127 1.53 11.23 -13.71
N ILE A 128 2.61 10.90 -12.99
CA ILE A 128 3.53 11.88 -12.40
C ILE A 128 4.18 12.73 -13.49
N ASN A 129 4.69 12.10 -14.55
CA ASN A 129 5.33 12.83 -15.64
C ASN A 129 4.37 13.79 -16.34
N THR A 130 3.08 13.48 -16.40
CA THR A 130 2.07 14.37 -16.97
C THR A 130 1.91 15.63 -16.11
N PHE A 131 1.87 15.51 -14.77
CA PHE A 131 1.87 16.66 -13.87
C PHE A 131 3.13 17.51 -14.00
N ASN A 132 4.29 16.87 -14.00
CA ASN A 132 5.57 17.56 -14.10
C ASN A 132 5.71 18.35 -15.41
N LYS A 133 5.18 17.83 -16.52
CA LYS A 133 5.22 18.51 -17.84
C LYS A 133 4.42 19.81 -17.87
N VAL A 134 3.39 19.93 -17.06
CA VAL A 134 2.55 21.13 -16.95
C VAL A 134 2.94 22.02 -15.76
N GLY A 135 4.03 21.69 -15.07
CA GLY A 135 4.51 22.44 -13.91
C GLY A 135 3.66 22.34 -12.66
N GLU A 136 2.79 21.33 -12.57
CA GLU A 136 1.89 21.13 -11.45
C GLU A 136 2.41 20.05 -10.48
N ASN A 137 2.02 20.17 -9.22
CA ASN A 137 2.41 19.21 -8.19
C ASN A 137 1.41 18.02 -8.16
N PRO A 138 1.89 16.77 -8.30
CA PRO A 138 1.02 15.59 -8.26
C PRO A 138 0.48 15.25 -6.86
N ILE A 139 0.92 15.95 -5.81
CA ILE A 139 0.48 15.69 -4.44
C ILE A 139 -0.98 16.16 -4.27
N PRO A 140 -1.91 15.28 -3.84
CA PRO A 140 -3.34 15.61 -3.73
C PRO A 140 -3.69 16.76 -2.79
N THR A 141 -2.76 17.13 -1.91
CA THR A 141 -2.91 18.25 -0.96
C THR A 141 -2.43 19.59 -1.52
N SER A 142 -1.92 19.59 -2.74
CA SER A 142 -1.53 20.81 -3.45
C SER A 142 -2.68 21.26 -4.35
N SER A 143 -2.96 22.57 -4.35
CA SER A 143 -3.87 23.15 -5.34
C SER A 143 -3.24 23.05 -6.71
N THR A 144 -4.04 22.70 -7.71
CA THR A 144 -3.64 22.79 -9.12
C THR A 144 -4.24 24.03 -9.73
N THR A 145 -3.46 24.73 -10.55
CA THR A 145 -3.89 25.97 -11.22
C THR A 145 -4.63 25.69 -12.51
N GLN A 146 -4.51 24.47 -13.05
CA GLN A 146 -5.13 24.08 -14.31
C GLN A 146 -5.67 22.64 -14.26
N ILE A 147 -6.66 22.37 -15.11
CA ILE A 147 -7.22 21.03 -15.28
C ILE A 147 -6.32 20.22 -16.20
N ILE A 148 -5.80 19.11 -15.71
CA ILE A 148 -4.98 18.19 -16.50
C ILE A 148 -5.89 17.19 -17.21
N SER A 149 -5.99 17.28 -18.52
CA SER A 149 -6.82 16.42 -19.38
C SER A 149 -6.04 15.65 -20.45
N GLY A 150 -4.72 15.84 -20.49
CA GLY A 150 -3.84 15.20 -21.47
C GLY A 150 -3.36 13.81 -21.05
N SER A 151 -2.74 13.07 -21.99
CA SER A 151 -2.11 11.76 -21.71
C SER A 151 -3.11 10.78 -21.10
N ILE A 152 -2.72 10.09 -20.02
CA ILE A 152 -3.55 9.10 -19.32
C ILE A 152 -4.80 9.73 -18.66
N TYR A 153 -4.76 11.02 -18.32
CA TYR A 153 -5.90 11.77 -17.75
C TYR A 153 -7.07 11.93 -18.72
N LYS A 154 -6.86 11.67 -20.02
CA LYS A 154 -7.92 11.59 -21.00
C LYS A 154 -8.85 10.40 -20.78
N TYR A 155 -8.34 9.31 -20.23
CA TYR A 155 -9.06 8.05 -20.05
C TYR A 155 -9.59 7.86 -18.63
N THR A 156 -8.94 8.43 -17.64
CA THR A 156 -9.36 8.36 -16.23
C THR A 156 -9.00 9.63 -15.50
N ARG A 157 -9.90 10.10 -14.61
CA ARG A 157 -9.68 11.30 -13.80
C ARG A 157 -8.58 11.13 -12.75
N ASN A 158 -8.37 9.90 -12.28
CA ASN A 158 -7.46 9.60 -11.17
C ASN A 158 -6.54 8.42 -11.50
N PRO A 159 -5.65 8.54 -12.51
CA PRO A 159 -4.80 7.43 -12.93
C PRO A 159 -3.82 6.98 -11.84
N MET A 160 -3.36 7.87 -10.95
CA MET A 160 -2.51 7.49 -9.83
C MET A 160 -3.24 6.60 -8.83
N TYR A 161 -4.52 6.84 -8.56
CA TYR A 161 -5.32 5.98 -7.67
C TYR A 161 -5.62 4.64 -8.32
N LEU A 162 -5.90 4.65 -9.62
CA LEU A 162 -6.04 3.42 -10.40
C LEU A 162 -4.76 2.59 -10.34
N ALA A 163 -3.60 3.22 -10.50
CA ALA A 163 -2.31 2.56 -10.39
C ALA A 163 -2.10 1.93 -8.99
N MET A 164 -2.47 2.62 -7.92
CA MET A 164 -2.38 2.07 -6.56
C MET A 164 -3.31 0.86 -6.36
N LEU A 165 -4.51 0.87 -6.91
CA LEU A 165 -5.44 -0.27 -6.85
C LEU A 165 -4.89 -1.48 -7.62
N ILE A 166 -4.37 -1.25 -8.83
CA ILE A 166 -3.75 -2.30 -9.64
C ILE A 166 -2.50 -2.85 -8.94
N LEU A 167 -1.69 -1.99 -8.34
CA LEU A 167 -0.52 -2.39 -7.57
C LEU A 167 -0.91 -3.28 -6.38
N GLN A 168 -1.94 -2.90 -5.64
CA GLN A 168 -2.45 -3.68 -4.50
C GLN A 168 -2.94 -5.06 -4.95
N ALA A 169 -3.70 -5.12 -6.04
CA ALA A 169 -4.15 -6.39 -6.62
C ALA A 169 -2.96 -7.26 -7.07
N GLY A 170 -1.99 -6.65 -7.75
CA GLY A 170 -0.78 -7.34 -8.20
C GLY A 170 0.04 -7.92 -7.05
N ILE A 171 0.23 -7.16 -5.97
CA ILE A 171 0.91 -7.64 -4.75
C ILE A 171 0.12 -8.80 -4.15
N GLY A 172 -1.20 -8.67 -3.99
CA GLY A 172 -2.04 -9.74 -3.45
C GLY A 172 -1.93 -11.03 -4.26
N MET A 173 -2.01 -10.94 -5.59
CA MET A 173 -1.91 -12.11 -6.49
C MET A 173 -0.51 -12.74 -6.52
N SER A 174 0.54 -11.94 -6.32
CA SER A 174 1.92 -12.45 -6.30
C SER A 174 2.31 -13.15 -5.01
N LEU A 175 1.58 -12.87 -3.91
CA LEU A 175 1.87 -13.39 -2.57
C LEU A 175 0.85 -14.43 -2.10
N SER A 176 -0.13 -14.83 -2.92
CA SER A 176 -1.23 -15.73 -2.55
C SER A 176 -0.98 -17.22 -2.87
#